data_6b6c51caf2b8759a991aad69bcbf8ca9
#
_entry.id   6b6c51caf2b8759a991aad69bcbf8ca9
#
_cell.length_a   1.000
_cell.length_b   1.000
_cell.length_c   1.000
_cell.angle_alpha   90.00
_cell.angle_beta   90.00
_cell.angle_gamma   90.00
#
_symmetry.space_group_name_H-M   'P 1'
#
loop_
_entity.id
_entity.type
_entity.pdbx_description
1 polymer ?
#
loop_
_entity_poly.entity_id
_entity_poly.type
_entity_poly.pdbx_seq_one_letter_code
_entity_poly.pdbx_strand_id
1 'polypeptide(L)'
;DIPIREKIRLLIEREFEFLSQHPDIPNFVLNELARNPEAIQGILPLLKMVNESGVFAEAQKLQSSGEMRKMDIVQITLLIMSNCQYPFMAQPLMKVIHGVSPAKYKKHLIDHKTHVVNMVLGYLFPKDTKHNNE
;
A
#
# COMPACT_ATOMS: atom_id res chain seq x y z
N ASP A 1 -13.25 0.16 17.46
CA ASP A 1 -12.50 -0.64 16.48
C ASP A 1 -13.09 -0.41 15.08
N ILE A 2 -12.24 -0.07 14.11
CA ILE A 2 -12.66 0.22 12.75
C ILE A 2 -12.57 -1.04 11.87
N PRO A 3 -13.43 -1.19 10.84
CA PRO A 3 -13.37 -2.33 9.92
C PRO A 3 -12.04 -2.41 9.16
N ILE A 4 -11.63 -3.63 8.78
CA ILE A 4 -10.38 -3.85 8.03
C ILE A 4 -10.33 -3.05 6.71
N ARG A 5 -11.46 -2.90 6.05
CA ARG A 5 -11.57 -2.09 4.83
C ARG A 5 -11.08 -0.65 5.07
N GLU A 6 -11.50 -0.07 6.17
CA GLU A 6 -11.09 1.27 6.58
C GLU A 6 -9.63 1.31 7.05
N LYS A 7 -9.17 0.26 7.73
CA LYS A 7 -7.75 0.12 8.09
C LYS A 7 -6.84 0.10 6.86
N ILE A 8 -7.22 -0.61 5.81
CA ILE A 8 -6.48 -0.66 4.54
C ILE A 8 -6.45 0.71 3.86
N ARG A 9 -7.60 1.41 3.81
CA ARG A 9 -7.66 2.77 3.27
C ARG A 9 -6.70 3.71 3.99
N LEU A 10 -6.77 3.74 5.31
CA LEU A 10 -5.91 4.57 6.14
C LEU A 10 -4.43 4.20 6.00
N LEU A 11 -4.11 2.92 5.87
CA LEU A 11 -2.74 2.46 5.63
C LEU A 11 -2.19 3.05 4.33
N ILE A 12 -2.95 2.96 3.24
CA ILE A 12 -2.55 3.51 1.94
C ILE A 12 -2.37 5.03 2.03
N GLU A 13 -3.32 5.74 2.60
CA GLU A 13 -3.26 7.20 2.73
C GLU A 13 -2.05 7.66 3.56
N ARG A 14 -1.79 7.01 4.68
CA ARG A 14 -0.64 7.31 5.54
C ARG A 14 0.69 6.98 4.88
N GLU A 15 0.74 5.90 4.11
CA GLU A 15 1.95 5.55 3.37
C GLU A 15 2.28 6.60 2.30
N PHE A 16 1.29 7.06 1.56
CA PHE A 16 1.46 8.18 0.60
C PHE A 16 1.92 9.46 1.28
N GLU A 17 1.34 9.80 2.42
CA GLU A 17 1.74 10.98 3.20
C GLU A 17 3.19 10.87 3.68
N PHE A 18 3.56 9.74 4.25
CA PHE A 18 4.92 9.47 4.71
C PHE A 18 5.93 9.53 3.58
N LEU A 19 5.66 8.84 2.46
CA LEU A 19 6.57 8.77 1.31
C LEU A 19 6.66 10.10 0.56
N SER A 20 5.64 10.95 0.62
CA SER A 20 5.73 12.31 0.07
C SER A 20 6.78 13.16 0.77
N GLN A 21 7.03 12.90 2.05
CA GLN A 21 8.06 13.57 2.85
C GLN A 21 9.41 12.84 2.81
N HIS A 22 9.40 11.52 2.53
CA HIS A 22 10.58 10.65 2.57
C HIS A 22 10.63 9.72 1.34
N PRO A 23 10.72 10.28 0.11
CA PRO A 23 10.58 9.47 -1.12
C PRO A 23 11.72 8.47 -1.35
N ASP A 24 12.87 8.67 -0.71
CA ASP A 24 14.05 7.80 -0.88
C ASP A 24 14.05 6.56 0.02
N ILE A 25 13.16 6.52 1.02
CA ILE A 25 13.15 5.43 2.01
C ILE A 25 12.92 4.06 1.40
N PRO A 26 11.99 3.83 0.43
CA PRO A 26 11.81 2.51 -0.15
C PRO A 26 13.08 1.95 -0.79
N ASN A 27 13.78 2.74 -1.58
CA ASN A 27 15.05 2.33 -2.19
C ASN A 27 16.13 2.08 -1.15
N PHE A 28 16.24 2.93 -0.16
CA PHE A 28 17.20 2.78 0.93
C PHE A 28 16.99 1.48 1.70
N VAL A 29 15.76 1.18 2.09
CA VAL A 29 15.41 -0.04 2.85
C VAL A 29 15.72 -1.29 2.03
N LEU A 30 15.30 -1.35 0.76
CA LEU A 30 15.56 -2.49 -0.10
C LEU A 30 17.05 -2.71 -0.35
N ASN A 31 17.81 -1.65 -0.59
CA ASN A 31 19.25 -1.72 -0.78
C ASN A 31 19.98 -2.16 0.50
N GLU A 32 19.55 -1.66 1.65
CA GLU A 32 20.15 -2.04 2.94
C GLU A 32 19.88 -3.51 3.25
N LEU A 33 18.67 -3.99 3.07
CA LEU A 33 18.31 -5.40 3.26
C LEU A 33 19.07 -6.33 2.29
N ALA A 34 19.33 -5.89 1.06
CA ALA A 34 20.10 -6.66 0.09
C ALA A 34 21.58 -6.79 0.48
N ARG A 35 22.14 -5.75 1.10
CA ARG A 35 23.56 -5.73 1.54
C ARG A 35 23.75 -6.39 2.91
N ASN A 36 22.82 -6.19 3.80
CA ASN A 36 22.87 -6.61 5.19
C ASN A 36 21.52 -7.17 5.62
N PRO A 37 21.27 -8.47 5.40
CA PRO A 37 20.02 -9.11 5.80
C PRO A 37 19.72 -8.99 7.30
N GLU A 38 20.72 -8.78 8.15
CA GLU A 38 20.53 -8.61 9.58
C GLU A 38 19.84 -7.29 9.94
N ALA A 39 19.82 -6.32 9.03
CA ALA A 39 19.09 -5.05 9.21
C ALA A 39 17.59 -5.26 9.43
N ILE A 40 17.03 -6.42 9.02
CA ILE A 40 15.64 -6.79 9.30
C ILE A 40 15.31 -6.81 10.79
N GLN A 41 16.29 -7.05 11.64
CA GLN A 41 16.09 -7.07 13.11
C GLN A 41 15.56 -5.74 13.63
N GLY A 42 15.89 -4.62 12.97
CA GLY A 42 15.38 -3.29 13.32
C GLY A 42 13.87 -3.12 13.10
N ILE A 43 13.27 -3.90 12.22
CA ILE A 43 11.84 -3.84 11.91
C ILE A 43 11.02 -4.96 12.56
N LEU A 44 11.66 -5.95 13.19
CA LEU A 44 10.96 -7.06 13.85
C LEU A 44 9.92 -6.61 14.89
N PRO A 45 10.18 -5.60 15.73
CA PRO A 45 9.16 -5.11 16.67
C PRO A 45 7.90 -4.60 15.96
N LEU A 46 8.05 -3.93 14.81
CA LEU A 46 6.92 -3.47 13.99
C LEU A 46 6.14 -4.64 13.42
N LEU A 47 6.81 -5.66 12.89
CA LEU A 47 6.19 -6.87 12.37
C LEU A 47 5.40 -7.61 13.46
N LYS A 48 5.97 -7.70 14.66
CA LYS A 48 5.28 -8.28 15.81
C LYS A 48 4.01 -7.52 16.16
N MET A 49 4.07 -6.19 16.21
CA MET A 49 2.92 -5.33 16.49
C MET A 49 1.80 -5.53 15.45
N VAL A 50 2.15 -5.64 14.17
CA VAL A 50 1.18 -5.89 13.09
C VAL A 50 0.53 -7.27 13.27
N ASN A 51 1.31 -8.30 13.57
CA ASN A 51 0.78 -9.64 13.84
C ASN A 51 -0.17 -9.67 15.04
N GLU A 52 0.15 -8.96 16.10
CA GLU A 52 -0.65 -8.89 17.32
C GLU A 52 -1.90 -8.00 17.18
N SER A 53 -2.00 -7.19 16.13
CA SER A 53 -3.12 -6.28 15.89
C SER A 53 -4.45 -6.97 15.54
N GLY A 54 -4.41 -8.27 15.22
CA GLY A 54 -5.57 -9.03 14.79
C GLY A 54 -6.00 -8.79 13.34
N VAL A 55 -5.29 -7.95 12.59
CA VAL A 55 -5.61 -7.63 11.19
C VAL A 55 -5.63 -8.87 10.30
N PHE A 56 -4.67 -9.78 10.48
CA PHE A 56 -4.62 -11.01 9.69
C PHE A 56 -5.78 -11.95 10.00
N ALA A 57 -6.16 -12.10 11.27
CA ALA A 57 -7.31 -12.91 11.68
C ALA A 57 -8.62 -12.33 11.14
N GLU A 58 -8.80 -11.02 11.19
CA GLU A 58 -9.96 -10.32 10.63
C GLU A 58 -10.04 -10.52 9.11
N ALA A 59 -8.92 -10.36 8.39
CA ALA A 59 -8.85 -10.61 6.95
C ALA A 59 -9.24 -12.03 6.61
N GLN A 60 -8.70 -13.02 7.32
CA GLN A 60 -9.00 -14.42 7.11
C GLN A 60 -10.49 -14.74 7.32
N LYS A 61 -11.10 -14.15 8.34
CA LYS A 61 -12.54 -14.27 8.60
C LYS A 61 -13.37 -13.72 7.45
N LEU A 62 -13.06 -12.54 6.96
CA LEU A 62 -13.77 -11.92 5.84
C LEU A 62 -13.56 -12.66 4.52
N GLN A 63 -12.39 -13.23 4.30
CA GLN A 63 -12.13 -14.10 3.15
C GLN A 63 -12.96 -15.38 3.22
N SER A 64 -13.08 -15.97 4.40
CA SER A 64 -13.88 -17.18 4.62
C SER A 64 -15.37 -16.93 4.44
N SER A 65 -15.88 -15.76 4.83
CA SER A 65 -17.27 -15.35 4.62
C SER A 65 -17.60 -14.90 3.20
N GLY A 66 -16.58 -14.69 2.36
CA GLY A 66 -16.74 -14.18 0.99
C GLY A 66 -16.96 -12.67 0.90
N GLU A 67 -16.81 -11.94 1.99
CA GLU A 67 -16.87 -10.47 2.01
C GLU A 67 -15.59 -9.84 1.45
N MET A 68 -14.47 -10.50 1.64
CA MET A 68 -13.16 -10.12 1.10
C MET A 68 -12.69 -11.16 0.09
N ARG A 69 -12.06 -10.72 -1.00
CA ARG A 69 -11.45 -11.63 -1.99
C ARG A 69 -10.43 -12.54 -1.31
N LYS A 70 -10.49 -13.84 -1.64
CA LYS A 70 -9.48 -14.80 -1.18
C LYS A 70 -8.15 -14.53 -1.88
N MET A 71 -7.17 -14.11 -1.10
CA MET A 71 -5.80 -13.90 -1.54
C MET A 71 -4.84 -14.27 -0.44
N ASP A 72 -3.66 -14.77 -0.83
CA ASP A 72 -2.55 -14.93 0.09
C ASP A 72 -2.10 -13.57 0.61
N ILE A 73 -1.68 -13.51 1.89
CA ILE A 73 -1.24 -12.26 2.51
C ILE A 73 -0.04 -11.64 1.80
N VAL A 74 0.83 -12.45 1.23
CA VAL A 74 1.97 -11.96 0.43
C VAL A 74 1.47 -11.22 -0.81
N GLN A 75 0.44 -11.74 -1.47
CA GLN A 75 -0.16 -11.09 -2.65
C GLN A 75 -0.87 -9.78 -2.28
N ILE A 76 -1.56 -9.72 -1.16
CA ILE A 76 -2.18 -8.49 -0.65
C ILE A 76 -1.09 -7.45 -0.34
N THR A 77 -0.03 -7.85 0.32
CA THR A 77 1.11 -6.98 0.63
C THR A 77 1.76 -6.42 -0.63
N LEU A 78 2.02 -7.27 -1.64
CA LEU A 78 2.56 -6.84 -2.93
C LEU A 78 1.63 -5.87 -3.64
N LEU A 79 0.32 -6.14 -3.64
CA LEU A 79 -0.66 -5.26 -4.27
C LEU A 79 -0.65 -3.85 -3.66
N ILE A 80 -0.60 -3.76 -2.34
CA ILE A 80 -0.59 -2.47 -1.64
C ILE A 80 0.76 -1.77 -1.81
N MET A 81 1.85 -2.44 -1.48
CA MET A 81 3.18 -1.81 -1.45
C MET A 81 3.67 -1.41 -2.85
N SER A 82 3.45 -2.22 -3.88
CA SER A 82 3.83 -1.87 -5.25
C SER A 82 3.13 -0.60 -5.75
N ASN A 83 1.86 -0.45 -5.42
CA ASN A 83 1.08 0.73 -5.82
C ASN A 83 1.39 1.97 -4.97
N CYS A 84 1.83 1.80 -3.73
CA CYS A 84 2.17 2.93 -2.85
C CYS A 84 3.62 3.38 -3.04
N GLN A 85 4.57 2.47 -3.18
CA GLN A 85 6.00 2.79 -3.15
C GLN A 85 6.57 3.12 -4.52
N TYR A 86 6.20 2.37 -5.56
CA TYR A 86 6.74 2.57 -6.90
C TYR A 86 6.54 3.98 -7.46
N PRO A 87 5.40 4.67 -7.26
CA PRO A 87 5.22 6.04 -7.75
C PRO A 87 6.29 7.03 -7.26
N PHE A 88 6.78 6.87 -6.04
CA PHE A 88 7.85 7.71 -5.48
C PHE A 88 9.22 7.36 -6.04
N MET A 89 9.46 6.08 -6.30
CA MET A 89 10.71 5.60 -6.92
C MET A 89 10.79 5.96 -8.40
N ALA A 90 9.66 6.03 -9.08
CA ALA A 90 9.56 6.20 -10.52
C ALA A 90 9.62 7.67 -10.97
N GLN A 91 9.72 8.65 -10.09
CA GLN A 91 9.73 10.07 -10.45
C GLN A 91 10.78 10.41 -11.52
N PRO A 92 12.06 9.98 -11.42
CA PRO A 92 13.04 10.25 -12.47
C PRO A 92 12.66 9.65 -13.83
N LEU A 93 12.08 8.45 -13.82
CA LEU A 93 11.62 7.78 -15.03
C LEU A 93 10.46 8.52 -15.68
N MET A 94 9.48 8.97 -14.90
CA MET A 94 8.34 9.74 -15.40
C MET A 94 8.78 11.09 -16.00
N LYS A 95 9.79 11.72 -15.43
CA LYS A 95 10.41 12.91 -15.99
C LYS A 95 10.98 12.65 -17.39
N VAL A 96 11.68 11.53 -17.57
CA VAL A 96 12.27 11.15 -18.85
C VAL A 96 11.22 10.77 -19.88
N ILE A 97 10.23 9.95 -19.50
CA ILE A 97 9.22 9.44 -20.44
C ILE A 97 8.21 10.53 -20.83
N HIS A 98 7.75 11.32 -19.87
CA HIS A 98 6.63 12.25 -20.06
C HIS A 98 7.00 13.73 -19.88
N GLY A 99 8.25 14.05 -19.56
CA GLY A 99 8.68 15.43 -19.32
C GLY A 99 8.01 16.09 -18.12
N VAL A 100 7.54 15.31 -17.15
CA VAL A 100 6.80 15.84 -15.99
C VAL A 100 7.75 16.55 -15.05
N SER A 101 7.45 17.82 -14.71
CA SER A 101 8.18 18.57 -13.70
C SER A 101 7.93 18.00 -12.28
N PRO A 102 8.86 18.21 -11.32
CA PRO A 102 8.64 17.79 -9.94
C PRO A 102 7.34 18.32 -9.31
N ALA A 103 7.00 19.59 -9.59
CA ALA A 103 5.76 20.19 -9.08
C ALA A 103 4.50 19.54 -9.67
N LYS A 104 4.53 19.22 -10.95
CA LYS A 104 3.43 18.53 -11.65
C LYS A 104 3.31 17.07 -11.18
N TYR A 105 4.43 16.40 -10.97
CA TYR A 105 4.43 15.03 -10.47
C TYR A 105 3.86 14.92 -9.06
N LYS A 106 4.12 15.90 -8.20
CA LYS A 106 3.52 15.99 -6.87
C LYS A 106 2.00 15.98 -6.91
N LYS A 107 1.41 16.71 -7.86
CA LYS A 107 -0.06 16.69 -8.08
C LYS A 107 -0.54 15.34 -8.59
N HIS A 108 0.19 14.70 -9.49
CA HIS A 108 -0.12 13.35 -9.94
C HIS A 108 -0.10 12.33 -8.80
N LEU A 109 0.81 12.46 -7.85
CA LEU A 109 0.85 11.57 -6.67
C LEU A 109 -0.40 11.71 -5.80
N ILE A 110 -0.94 12.92 -5.64
CA ILE A 110 -2.18 13.15 -4.89
C ILE A 110 -3.36 12.43 -5.56
N ASP A 111 -3.49 12.55 -6.88
CA ASP A 111 -4.52 11.89 -7.66
C ASP A 111 -4.31 10.36 -7.65
N HIS A 112 -3.08 9.92 -7.78
CA HIS A 112 -2.72 8.50 -7.76
C HIS A 112 -3.10 7.82 -6.45
N LYS A 113 -2.92 8.49 -5.31
CA LYS A 113 -3.37 7.99 -4.01
C LYS A 113 -4.85 7.61 -4.03
N THR A 114 -5.70 8.47 -4.58
CA THR A 114 -7.14 8.21 -4.71
C THR A 114 -7.40 7.00 -5.61
N HIS A 115 -6.71 6.90 -6.73
CA HIS A 115 -6.82 5.74 -7.63
C HIS A 115 -6.38 4.44 -6.96
N VAL A 116 -5.30 4.46 -6.20
CA VAL A 116 -4.81 3.28 -5.48
C VAL A 116 -5.82 2.82 -4.43
N VAL A 117 -6.35 3.74 -3.62
CA VAL A 117 -7.38 3.42 -2.63
C VAL A 117 -8.58 2.75 -3.30
N ASN A 118 -9.12 3.36 -4.35
CA ASN A 118 -10.30 2.84 -5.04
C ASN A 118 -10.03 1.49 -5.71
N MET A 119 -8.89 1.35 -6.35
CA MET A 119 -8.50 0.11 -7.04
C MET A 119 -8.30 -1.04 -6.04
N VAL A 120 -7.54 -0.81 -4.98
CA VAL A 120 -7.23 -1.84 -3.98
C VAL A 120 -8.49 -2.28 -3.25
N LEU A 121 -9.29 -1.32 -2.76
CA LEU A 121 -10.53 -1.64 -2.04
C LEU A 121 -11.57 -2.29 -2.96
N GLY A 122 -11.71 -1.81 -4.20
CA GLY A 122 -12.63 -2.40 -5.17
C GLY A 122 -12.24 -3.83 -5.55
N TYR A 123 -10.95 -4.13 -5.61
CA TYR A 123 -10.48 -5.48 -5.88
C TYR A 123 -10.61 -6.41 -4.68
N LEU A 124 -10.27 -5.95 -3.49
CA LEU A 124 -10.35 -6.78 -2.27
C LEU A 124 -11.79 -6.99 -1.80
N PHE A 125 -12.69 -6.02 -2.04
CA PHE A 125 -14.07 -6.06 -1.60
C PHE A 125 -15.05 -5.92 -2.78
N PRO A 126 -15.15 -6.93 -3.65
CA PRO A 126 -15.87 -6.82 -4.93
C PRO A 126 -17.39 -6.64 -4.79
N LYS A 127 -17.97 -6.92 -3.63
CA LYS A 127 -19.41 -6.75 -3.39
C LYS A 127 -19.80 -5.28 -3.24
N ASP A 128 -18.86 -4.42 -2.84
CA ASP A 128 -19.12 -2.98 -2.64
C ASP A 128 -19.33 -2.22 -3.97
N THR A 129 -18.84 -2.76 -5.09
CA THR A 129 -18.98 -2.16 -6.42
C THR A 129 -20.35 -2.38 -7.06
N LYS A 130 -21.16 -3.31 -6.52
CA LYS A 130 -22.51 -3.59 -7.06
C LYS A 130 -23.60 -2.64 -6.58
N HIS A 131 -23.37 -1.88 -5.50
CA HIS A 131 -24.34 -0.95 -4.94
C HIS A 131 -24.27 0.47 -5.50
N ASN A 132 -23.26 0.80 -6.32
CA ASN A 132 -23.10 2.14 -6.89
C ASN A 132 -23.61 2.26 -8.33
N ASN A 133 -24.24 1.22 -8.89
CA ASN A 133 -24.76 1.20 -10.26
C ASN A 133 -26.29 0.98 -10.34
N GLU A 134 -27.03 1.23 -9.24
CA GLU A 134 -28.49 1.28 -9.25
C GLU A 134 -28.93 2.76 -8.93
#